data_82c9ddeded9b19416edd6805b8da97cb
#
_entry.id   82c9ddeded9b19416edd6805b8da97cb
#
_cell.length_a   1.000
_cell.length_b   1.000
_cell.length_c   1.000
_cell.angle_alpha   90.00
_cell.angle_beta   90.00
_cell.angle_gamma   90.00
#
_symmetry.space_group_name_H-M   'P 1'
#
loop_
_entity.id
_entity.type
_entity.pdbx_description
1 polymer ?
#
loop_
_entity_poly.entity_id
_entity_poly.type
_entity_poly.pdbx_seq_one_letter_code
_entity_poly.pdbx_strand_id
1 'polypeptide(L)'
;MALGLQTESTGGGDITPIVKWDAKAGDLIKVDRENDGSGWVKNETEMTLPISFAMDFDNMQIGWLSFASGAPDFQMVNLGERMPPKPSDDHKQCFRVKIASGDLGLREFSHSAKTVMRAMDKLHDEFVAGQAANAGKTPVVTIGGTETVKIDTPQGELRFKVPEWSINQWIDRPAMLDGGVAPSQPSTQPAPDAGVSAPAGSPPPAMGGGNPLF
;
A
#
# COMPACT_ATOMS: atom_id res chain seq x y z
N MET A 1 -9.66 43.27 -13.55
CA MET A 1 -9.36 42.47 -12.33
C MET A 1 -9.49 41.01 -12.71
N ALA A 2 -8.40 40.33 -12.74
CA ALA A 2 -8.40 38.88 -13.01
C ALA A 2 -8.85 38.17 -11.71
N LEU A 3 -9.81 37.27 -11.81
CA LEU A 3 -10.41 36.50 -10.71
C LEU A 3 -9.46 35.42 -10.17
N GLY A 4 -8.19 35.56 -10.19
CA GLY A 4 -7.21 34.70 -9.51
C GLY A 4 -7.55 33.20 -9.34
N LEU A 5 -8.44 32.68 -10.17
CA LEU A 5 -8.73 31.26 -10.23
C LEU A 5 -7.56 30.59 -10.93
N GLN A 6 -6.67 30.03 -10.14
CA GLN A 6 -5.68 29.10 -10.65
C GLN A 6 -6.44 27.86 -11.12
N THR A 7 -6.76 27.84 -12.39
CA THR A 7 -7.21 26.66 -13.13
C THR A 7 -6.00 25.83 -13.60
N GLU A 8 -4.94 25.84 -12.85
CA GLU A 8 -3.90 24.83 -13.03
C GLU A 8 -4.45 23.54 -12.42
N SER A 9 -5.21 22.85 -13.26
CA SER A 9 -5.39 21.40 -13.11
C SER A 9 -4.00 20.78 -13.17
N THR A 10 -3.34 20.76 -12.03
CA THR A 10 -2.21 19.86 -11.83
C THR A 10 -2.79 18.45 -11.85
N GLY A 11 -3.19 18.02 -13.05
CA GLY A 11 -3.68 16.68 -13.34
C GLY A 11 -2.54 15.67 -13.29
N GLY A 12 -1.96 15.51 -12.13
CA GLY A 12 -0.87 14.63 -11.82
C GLY A 12 -0.60 14.62 -10.33
N GLY A 13 -1.61 14.92 -9.52
CA GLY A 13 -1.52 14.63 -8.09
C GLY A 13 -1.16 13.17 -7.93
N ASP A 14 0.00 12.92 -7.33
CA ASP A 14 0.51 11.59 -7.03
C ASP A 14 -0.54 10.87 -6.17
N ILE A 15 -1.42 10.11 -6.86
CA ILE A 15 -2.52 9.38 -6.20
C ILE A 15 -1.82 8.28 -5.43
N THR A 16 -1.75 8.42 -4.12
CA THR A 16 -1.17 7.38 -3.26
C THR A 16 -1.82 6.04 -3.59
N PRO A 17 -1.04 5.03 -3.98
CA PRO A 17 -1.58 3.70 -4.23
C PRO A 17 -2.31 3.18 -2.99
N ILE A 18 -3.26 2.28 -3.19
CA ILE A 18 -4.11 1.81 -2.11
C ILE A 18 -3.91 0.32 -1.82
N VAL A 19 -4.24 -0.08 -0.61
CA VAL A 19 -4.63 -1.45 -0.27
C VAL A 19 -6.09 -1.47 0.13
N LYS A 20 -6.75 -2.57 -0.12
CA LYS A 20 -8.13 -2.79 0.30
C LYS A 20 -8.26 -4.13 1.03
N TRP A 21 -9.21 -4.21 1.95
CA TRP A 21 -9.59 -5.44 2.61
C TRP A 21 -10.90 -5.96 2.00
N ASP A 22 -10.89 -7.18 1.50
CA ASP A 22 -12.11 -7.87 1.11
C ASP A 22 -12.71 -8.59 2.32
N ALA A 23 -13.73 -8.00 2.92
CA ALA A 23 -14.37 -8.57 4.11
C ALA A 23 -15.19 -9.85 3.84
N LYS A 24 -15.37 -10.26 2.60
CA LYS A 24 -16.01 -11.53 2.25
C LYS A 24 -14.99 -12.64 2.09
N ALA A 25 -13.93 -12.39 1.33
CA ALA A 25 -12.85 -13.33 1.10
C ALA A 25 -11.90 -13.40 2.31
N GLY A 26 -11.62 -12.27 2.95
CA GLY A 26 -10.66 -12.15 4.05
C GLY A 26 -9.26 -11.89 3.54
N ASP A 27 -9.16 -11.22 2.42
CA ASP A 27 -7.90 -10.97 1.74
C ASP A 27 -7.52 -9.49 1.80
N LEU A 28 -6.23 -9.24 2.00
CA LEU A 28 -5.63 -7.93 1.79
C LEU A 28 -5.19 -7.85 0.33
N ILE A 29 -5.69 -6.86 -0.39
CA ILE A 29 -5.44 -6.70 -1.82
C ILE A 29 -4.67 -5.41 -2.06
N LYS A 30 -3.48 -5.55 -2.62
CA LYS A 30 -2.66 -4.45 -3.13
C LYS A 30 -3.22 -4.00 -4.47
N VAL A 31 -3.43 -2.69 -4.64
CA VAL A 31 -3.97 -2.11 -5.87
C VAL A 31 -2.96 -1.13 -6.43
N ASP A 32 -2.38 -1.48 -7.56
CA ASP A 32 -1.52 -0.63 -8.36
C ASP A 32 -2.29 -0.06 -9.55
N ARG A 33 -1.92 1.12 -9.98
CA ARG A 33 -2.46 1.75 -11.18
C ARG A 33 -1.29 2.15 -12.07
N GLU A 34 -1.31 1.68 -13.28
CA GLU A 34 -0.28 1.96 -14.28
C GLU A 34 -0.94 2.57 -15.52
N ASN A 35 -0.27 3.54 -16.13
CA ASN A 35 -0.70 4.06 -17.42
C ASN A 35 0.10 3.34 -18.51
N ASP A 36 -0.57 2.52 -19.31
CA ASP A 36 0.03 1.73 -20.39
C ASP A 36 0.11 2.48 -21.74
N GLY A 37 -0.22 3.79 -21.72
CA GLY A 37 -0.27 4.62 -22.92
C GLY A 37 -1.64 4.63 -23.62
N SER A 38 -2.52 3.68 -23.33
CA SER A 38 -3.92 3.66 -23.80
C SER A 38 -4.91 4.09 -22.70
N GLY A 39 -4.46 4.08 -21.45
CA GLY A 39 -5.26 4.46 -20.31
C GLY A 39 -4.68 3.97 -18.98
N TRP A 40 -5.46 4.17 -17.92
CA TRP A 40 -5.09 3.68 -16.59
C TRP A 40 -5.57 2.24 -16.41
N VAL A 41 -4.62 1.31 -16.22
CA VAL A 41 -4.87 -0.09 -15.89
C VAL A 41 -4.75 -0.27 -14.39
N LYS A 42 -5.69 -1.01 -13.81
CA LYS A 42 -5.72 -1.36 -12.40
C LYS A 42 -5.25 -2.80 -12.23
N ASN A 43 -4.16 -2.98 -11.51
CA ASN A 43 -3.59 -4.28 -11.17
C ASN A 43 -3.88 -4.58 -9.70
N GLU A 44 -4.55 -5.69 -9.43
CA GLU A 44 -4.87 -6.16 -8.09
C GLU A 44 -4.05 -7.42 -7.76
N THR A 45 -3.37 -7.40 -6.61
CA THR A 45 -2.57 -8.52 -6.14
C THR A 45 -2.99 -8.87 -4.72
N GLU A 46 -3.40 -10.09 -4.51
CA GLU A 46 -3.68 -10.64 -3.17
C GLU A 46 -2.38 -10.80 -2.41
N MET A 47 -2.38 -10.34 -1.16
CA MET A 47 -1.23 -10.40 -0.28
C MET A 47 -1.35 -11.60 0.65
N THR A 48 -0.28 -12.39 0.75
CA THR A 48 -0.25 -13.53 1.67
C THR A 48 -0.13 -13.06 3.11
N LEU A 49 -0.97 -13.60 4.00
CA LEU A 49 -0.87 -13.40 5.44
C LEU A 49 0.08 -14.44 6.08
N PRO A 50 0.81 -14.11 7.16
CA PRO A 50 0.80 -12.82 7.85
C PRO A 50 1.58 -11.74 7.09
N ILE A 51 1.14 -10.48 7.23
CA ILE A 51 1.82 -9.32 6.64
C ILE A 51 1.96 -8.20 7.67
N SER A 52 3.10 -7.50 7.64
CA SER A 52 3.41 -6.42 8.57
C SER A 52 3.76 -5.13 7.84
N PHE A 53 3.35 -4.00 8.40
CA PHE A 53 3.63 -2.67 7.88
C PHE A 53 3.59 -1.61 8.99
N ALA A 54 4.34 -0.54 8.82
CA ALA A 54 4.21 0.63 9.66
C ALA A 54 2.87 1.33 9.37
N MET A 55 2.14 1.72 10.41
CA MET A 55 0.83 2.40 10.28
C MET A 55 0.88 3.78 10.92
N ASP A 56 0.45 4.79 10.16
CA ASP A 56 0.51 6.20 10.56
C ASP A 56 -0.75 6.63 11.33
N PHE A 57 -0.88 6.21 12.58
CA PHE A 57 -2.01 6.59 13.41
C PHE A 57 -2.03 8.10 13.76
N ASP A 58 -0.86 8.74 13.83
CA ASP A 58 -0.78 10.17 14.15
C ASP A 58 -1.45 11.05 13.09
N ASN A 59 -1.50 10.58 11.83
CA ASN A 59 -2.17 11.26 10.73
C ASN A 59 -3.39 10.49 10.21
N MET A 60 -3.95 9.63 11.04
CA MET A 60 -5.18 8.91 10.71
C MET A 60 -6.34 9.90 10.53
N GLN A 61 -7.17 9.63 9.55
CA GLN A 61 -8.35 10.42 9.23
C GLN A 61 -9.62 9.62 9.42
N ILE A 62 -10.68 10.29 9.83
CA ILE A 62 -12.03 9.76 9.93
C ILE A 62 -12.99 10.65 9.14
N GLY A 63 -14.09 10.10 8.68
CA GLY A 63 -15.03 10.91 7.91
C GLY A 63 -16.08 10.09 7.20
N TRP A 64 -16.43 10.54 6.03
CA TRP A 64 -17.47 10.01 5.19
C TRP A 64 -16.95 9.61 3.82
N LEU A 65 -17.44 8.51 3.29
CA LEU A 65 -17.12 7.97 1.97
C LEU A 65 -18.40 7.60 1.24
N SER A 66 -18.51 8.05 -0.01
CA SER A 66 -19.52 7.63 -0.96
C SER A 66 -18.90 7.18 -2.28
N PHE A 67 -19.52 6.24 -2.95
CA PHE A 67 -19.23 5.81 -4.33
C PHE A 67 -20.41 6.07 -5.28
N ALA A 68 -21.39 6.85 -4.87
CA ALA A 68 -22.62 7.08 -5.66
C ALA A 68 -22.34 7.73 -7.01
N SER A 69 -21.27 8.53 -7.13
CA SER A 69 -20.85 9.19 -8.38
C SER A 69 -19.99 8.29 -9.29
N GLY A 70 -19.71 7.05 -8.90
CA GLY A 70 -18.77 6.16 -9.61
C GLY A 70 -17.30 6.37 -9.26
N ALA A 71 -16.96 7.49 -8.59
CA ALA A 71 -15.66 7.75 -8.01
C ALA A 71 -15.78 7.86 -6.48
N PRO A 72 -14.71 7.58 -5.72
CA PRO A 72 -14.73 7.75 -4.28
C PRO A 72 -14.81 9.25 -3.93
N ASP A 73 -15.84 9.62 -3.20
CA ASP A 73 -16.01 10.95 -2.59
C ASP A 73 -15.70 10.83 -1.09
N PHE A 74 -14.58 11.43 -0.68
CA PHE A 74 -14.10 11.43 0.69
C PHE A 74 -14.27 12.82 1.32
N GLN A 75 -14.92 12.87 2.47
CA GLN A 75 -14.99 14.05 3.31
C GLN A 75 -14.36 13.71 4.68
N MET A 76 -13.08 13.99 4.81
CA MET A 76 -12.24 13.52 5.91
C MET A 76 -11.76 14.67 6.77
N VAL A 77 -11.59 14.38 8.06
CA VAL A 77 -10.91 15.23 9.05
C VAL A 77 -9.86 14.39 9.78
N ASN A 78 -8.89 15.03 10.42
CA ASN A 78 -7.93 14.30 11.22
C ASN A 78 -8.59 13.71 12.46
N LEU A 79 -8.09 12.60 12.92
CA LEU A 79 -8.55 11.97 14.14
C LEU A 79 -8.41 12.97 15.32
N GLY A 80 -9.47 13.09 16.12
CA GLY A 80 -9.54 14.10 17.19
C GLY A 80 -10.24 15.42 16.79
N GLU A 81 -10.40 15.69 15.49
CA GLU A 81 -11.18 16.82 15.02
C GLU A 81 -12.70 16.49 15.00
N ARG A 82 -13.53 17.53 15.01
CA ARG A 82 -14.97 17.34 14.94
C ARG A 82 -15.37 16.84 13.56
N MET A 83 -15.95 15.66 13.51
CA MET A 83 -16.46 15.06 12.27
C MET A 83 -17.55 15.97 11.64
N PRO A 84 -17.48 16.23 10.33
CA PRO A 84 -18.49 17.03 9.64
C PRO A 84 -19.85 16.30 9.64
N PRO A 85 -20.95 17.02 9.45
CA PRO A 85 -22.26 16.40 9.31
C PRO A 85 -22.25 15.46 8.09
N LYS A 86 -23.11 14.41 8.14
CA LYS A 86 -23.24 13.45 7.03
C LYS A 86 -23.69 14.18 5.76
N PRO A 87 -22.90 14.11 4.65
CA PRO A 87 -23.20 14.91 3.46
C PRO A 87 -24.46 14.45 2.68
N SER A 88 -24.70 13.13 2.60
CA SER A 88 -25.90 12.53 1.99
C SER A 88 -26.14 11.12 2.54
N ASP A 89 -27.29 10.52 2.19
CA ASP A 89 -27.64 9.17 2.64
C ASP A 89 -26.70 8.08 2.10
N ASP A 90 -26.07 8.31 0.97
CA ASP A 90 -25.12 7.38 0.35
C ASP A 90 -23.76 7.36 1.05
N HIS A 91 -23.47 8.38 1.86
CA HIS A 91 -22.22 8.44 2.59
C HIS A 91 -22.22 7.51 3.79
N LYS A 92 -21.14 6.76 3.93
CA LYS A 92 -20.87 5.85 5.05
C LYS A 92 -19.68 6.34 5.85
N GLN A 93 -19.73 6.17 7.16
CA GLN A 93 -18.54 6.44 7.97
C GLN A 93 -17.37 5.57 7.49
N CYS A 94 -16.18 6.15 7.52
CA CYS A 94 -14.95 5.47 7.15
C CYS A 94 -13.76 6.02 7.92
N PHE A 95 -12.69 5.26 7.94
CA PHE A 95 -11.36 5.74 8.29
C PHE A 95 -10.45 5.68 7.06
N ARG A 96 -9.33 6.41 7.15
CA ARG A 96 -8.26 6.43 6.18
C ARG A 96 -6.94 6.59 6.89
N VAL A 97 -5.96 5.75 6.58
CA VAL A 97 -4.65 5.75 7.21
C VAL A 97 -3.57 5.37 6.20
N LYS A 98 -2.40 5.99 6.30
CA LYS A 98 -1.24 5.61 5.52
C LYS A 98 -0.54 4.42 6.15
N ILE A 99 -0.09 3.49 5.32
CA ILE A 99 0.73 2.36 5.71
C ILE A 99 1.97 2.27 4.82
N ALA A 100 3.05 1.74 5.36
CA ALA A 100 4.31 1.61 4.62
C ALA A 100 5.06 0.33 5.01
N SER A 101 5.57 -0.38 4.01
CA SER A 101 6.54 -1.47 4.20
C SER A 101 7.44 -1.61 2.97
N GLY A 102 8.51 -2.39 3.07
CA GLY A 102 9.38 -2.68 1.92
C GLY A 102 8.63 -3.31 0.75
N ASP A 103 7.71 -4.23 1.04
CA ASP A 103 6.98 -4.98 0.01
C ASP A 103 5.79 -4.20 -0.56
N LEU A 104 5.12 -3.40 0.28
CA LEU A 104 3.95 -2.63 -0.14
C LEU A 104 4.32 -1.25 -0.72
N GLY A 105 5.48 -0.68 -0.32
CA GLY A 105 5.74 0.74 -0.49
C GLY A 105 4.83 1.58 0.40
N LEU A 106 4.65 2.87 0.08
CA LEU A 106 3.65 3.74 0.69
C LEU A 106 2.28 3.46 0.08
N ARG A 107 1.29 3.22 0.94
CA ARG A 107 -0.09 2.96 0.52
C ARG A 107 -1.08 3.62 1.46
N GLU A 108 -2.27 3.81 0.94
CA GLU A 108 -3.41 4.24 1.73
C GLU A 108 -4.34 3.06 1.98
N PHE A 109 -4.77 2.91 3.22
CA PHE A 109 -5.77 1.94 3.63
C PHE A 109 -7.00 2.66 4.15
N SER A 110 -8.16 2.38 3.58
CA SER A 110 -9.43 2.94 4.00
C SER A 110 -10.53 1.87 4.02
N HIS A 111 -11.46 1.99 4.94
CA HIS A 111 -12.59 1.06 5.02
C HIS A 111 -13.82 1.70 5.67
N SER A 112 -15.02 1.23 5.24
CA SER A 112 -16.31 1.72 5.74
C SER A 112 -17.22 0.64 6.33
N ALA A 113 -16.82 -0.64 6.30
CA ALA A 113 -17.61 -1.71 6.93
C ALA A 113 -17.48 -1.64 8.45
N LYS A 114 -18.64 -1.66 9.15
CA LYS A 114 -18.70 -1.53 10.61
C LYS A 114 -17.86 -2.56 11.37
N THR A 115 -17.76 -3.78 10.86
CA THR A 115 -16.96 -4.85 11.47
C THR A 115 -15.46 -4.52 11.44
N VAL A 116 -14.97 -4.07 10.29
CA VAL A 116 -13.55 -3.66 10.11
C VAL A 116 -13.25 -2.39 10.90
N MET A 117 -14.19 -1.43 10.94
CA MET A 117 -14.04 -0.22 11.76
C MET A 117 -13.93 -0.55 13.25
N ARG A 118 -14.72 -1.50 13.77
CA ARG A 118 -14.60 -1.95 15.17
C ARG A 118 -13.27 -2.64 15.47
N ALA A 119 -12.73 -3.38 14.50
CA ALA A 119 -11.40 -3.97 14.64
C ALA A 119 -10.32 -2.88 14.65
N MET A 120 -10.48 -1.84 13.81
CA MET A 120 -9.58 -0.69 13.80
C MET A 120 -9.67 0.13 15.11
N ASP A 121 -10.85 0.31 15.68
CA ASP A 121 -11.03 0.96 17.00
C ASP A 121 -10.22 0.22 18.08
N LYS A 122 -10.31 -1.10 18.14
CA LYS A 122 -9.52 -1.90 19.11
C LYS A 122 -8.02 -1.75 18.91
N LEU A 123 -7.57 -1.77 17.65
CA LEU A 123 -6.16 -1.57 17.32
C LEU A 123 -5.70 -0.16 17.70
N HIS A 124 -6.55 0.84 17.51
CA HIS A 124 -6.25 2.21 17.92
C HIS A 124 -6.18 2.35 19.45
N ASP A 125 -7.03 1.67 20.21
CA ASP A 125 -6.94 1.62 21.67
C ASP A 125 -5.60 1.01 22.12
N GLU A 126 -5.13 -0.06 21.45
CA GLU A 126 -3.81 -0.66 21.68
C GLU A 126 -2.68 0.34 21.37
N PHE A 127 -2.80 1.08 20.26
CA PHE A 127 -1.85 2.15 19.91
C PHE A 127 -1.77 3.20 21.00
N VAL A 128 -2.92 3.74 21.45
CA VAL A 128 -2.97 4.77 22.50
C VAL A 128 -2.36 4.26 23.81
N ALA A 129 -2.64 3.02 24.19
CA ALA A 129 -2.07 2.42 25.38
C ALA A 129 -0.53 2.27 25.31
N GLY A 130 0.01 2.01 24.12
CA GLY A 130 1.46 1.85 23.88
C GLY A 130 2.20 3.17 23.62
N GLN A 131 1.51 4.22 23.18
CA GLN A 131 2.12 5.47 22.68
C GLN A 131 3.01 6.17 23.70
N ALA A 132 2.59 6.22 24.98
CA ALA A 132 3.34 6.90 26.01
C ALA A 132 4.74 6.30 26.27
N ALA A 133 4.85 4.97 26.15
CA ALA A 133 6.12 4.25 26.28
C ALA A 133 6.97 4.30 25.00
N ASN A 134 6.38 4.69 23.86
CA ASN A 134 7.01 4.69 22.55
C ASN A 134 6.87 6.06 21.85
N ALA A 135 7.04 7.13 22.61
CA ALA A 135 6.89 8.50 22.12
C ALA A 135 7.74 8.76 20.87
N GLY A 136 7.13 9.31 19.82
CA GLY A 136 7.78 9.64 18.55
C GLY A 136 8.06 8.44 17.66
N LYS A 137 7.62 7.23 18.02
CA LYS A 137 7.75 6.03 17.20
C LYS A 137 6.45 5.68 16.49
N THR A 138 6.59 4.99 15.39
CA THR A 138 5.49 4.47 14.57
C THR A 138 5.30 2.99 14.86
N PRO A 139 4.07 2.52 15.13
CA PRO A 139 3.79 1.11 15.35
C PRO A 139 3.92 0.31 14.06
N VAL A 140 4.46 -0.88 14.16
CA VAL A 140 4.38 -1.92 13.13
C VAL A 140 3.22 -2.83 13.47
N VAL A 141 2.22 -2.77 12.61
CA VAL A 141 1.00 -3.56 12.70
C VAL A 141 1.14 -4.81 11.85
N THR A 142 0.74 -5.94 12.40
CA THR A 142 0.67 -7.21 11.66
C THR A 142 -0.78 -7.64 11.51
N ILE A 143 -1.15 -8.06 10.30
CA ILE A 143 -2.34 -8.87 10.07
C ILE A 143 -1.89 -10.32 10.13
N GLY A 144 -2.23 -11.01 11.23
CA GLY A 144 -1.84 -12.40 11.46
C GLY A 144 -2.76 -13.40 10.79
N GLY A 145 -4.03 -13.04 10.64
CA GLY A 145 -5.07 -13.90 10.11
C GLY A 145 -6.40 -13.17 10.01
N THR A 146 -7.48 -13.94 10.03
CA THR A 146 -8.85 -13.42 9.92
C THR A 146 -9.78 -14.03 10.94
N GLU A 147 -10.58 -13.21 11.59
CA GLU A 147 -11.71 -13.65 12.42
C GLU A 147 -13.01 -13.61 11.61
N THR A 148 -13.87 -14.62 11.79
CA THR A 148 -15.20 -14.62 11.16
C THR A 148 -16.23 -14.01 12.09
N VAL A 149 -16.80 -12.88 11.68
CA VAL A 149 -17.90 -12.23 12.40
C VAL A 149 -19.22 -12.54 11.70
N LYS A 150 -20.20 -13.02 12.48
CA LYS A 150 -21.55 -13.29 12.02
C LYS A 150 -22.47 -12.13 12.37
N ILE A 151 -23.33 -11.76 11.43
CA ILE A 151 -24.34 -10.72 11.60
C ILE A 151 -25.67 -11.29 11.16
N ASP A 152 -26.62 -11.36 12.10
CA ASP A 152 -27.99 -11.75 11.80
C ASP A 152 -28.72 -10.58 11.13
N THR A 153 -29.34 -10.86 10.01
CA THR A 153 -30.18 -9.90 9.28
C THR A 153 -31.57 -10.52 9.02
N PRO A 154 -32.56 -9.72 8.72
CA PRO A 154 -33.88 -10.24 8.35
C PRO A 154 -33.87 -11.20 7.14
N GLN A 155 -32.82 -11.11 6.31
CA GLN A 155 -32.59 -11.96 5.15
C GLN A 155 -31.72 -13.20 5.41
N GLY A 156 -31.26 -13.39 6.66
CA GLY A 156 -30.42 -14.49 7.08
C GLY A 156 -29.09 -14.06 7.70
N GLU A 157 -28.26 -15.04 8.10
CA GLU A 157 -26.93 -14.81 8.65
C GLU A 157 -25.95 -14.40 7.56
N LEU A 158 -25.30 -13.26 7.75
CA LEU A 158 -24.17 -12.82 6.94
C LEU A 158 -22.86 -13.09 7.70
N ARG A 159 -21.85 -13.53 6.97
CA ARG A 159 -20.52 -13.80 7.51
C ARG A 159 -19.50 -12.85 6.87
N PHE A 160 -18.71 -12.21 7.70
CA PHE A 160 -17.64 -11.32 7.27
C PHE A 160 -16.34 -11.76 7.92
N LYS A 161 -15.26 -11.70 7.17
CA LYS A 161 -13.92 -11.88 7.69
C LYS A 161 -13.33 -10.51 8.05
N VAL A 162 -12.83 -10.40 9.25
CA VAL A 162 -12.24 -9.20 9.81
C VAL A 162 -10.76 -9.48 10.04
N PRO A 163 -9.84 -8.56 9.73
CA PRO A 163 -8.42 -8.80 9.95
C PRO A 163 -8.11 -8.87 11.44
N GLU A 164 -7.31 -9.85 11.82
CA GLU A 164 -6.73 -9.95 13.16
C GLU A 164 -5.47 -9.10 13.22
N TRP A 165 -5.61 -7.91 13.81
CA TRP A 165 -4.54 -6.93 13.97
C TRP A 165 -3.77 -7.14 15.27
N SER A 166 -2.47 -6.83 15.26
CA SER A 166 -1.67 -6.68 16.47
C SER A 166 -0.54 -5.68 16.25
N ILE A 167 -0.15 -4.93 17.28
CA ILE A 167 1.05 -4.09 17.27
C ILE A 167 2.19 -4.93 17.83
N ASN A 168 3.15 -5.30 16.98
CA ASN A 168 4.23 -6.20 17.39
C ASN A 168 5.52 -5.48 17.76
N GLN A 169 5.74 -4.28 17.24
CA GLN A 169 6.91 -3.47 17.58
C GLN A 169 6.66 -2.00 17.27
N TRP A 170 7.57 -1.15 17.72
CA TRP A 170 7.60 0.27 17.46
C TRP A 170 8.96 0.63 16.85
N ILE A 171 8.93 1.38 15.76
CA ILE A 171 10.11 1.77 14.99
C ILE A 171 10.18 3.28 14.85
N ASP A 172 11.34 3.79 14.46
CA ASP A 172 11.45 5.18 14.05
C ASP A 172 10.56 5.40 12.81
N ARG A 173 9.99 6.60 12.72
CA ARG A 173 9.03 6.91 11.65
C ARG A 173 9.67 6.68 10.27
N PRO A 174 9.13 5.80 9.43
CA PRO A 174 9.65 5.60 8.08
C PRO A 174 9.50 6.86 7.23
N ALA A 175 10.57 7.29 6.56
CA ALA A 175 10.55 8.46 5.67
C ALA A 175 9.48 8.38 4.57
N MET A 176 9.10 7.17 4.16
CA MET A 176 8.01 6.94 3.20
C MET A 176 6.68 7.51 3.66
N LEU A 177 6.38 7.52 4.98
CA LEU A 177 5.13 8.06 5.51
C LEU A 177 5.07 9.59 5.39
N ASP A 178 6.21 10.26 5.27
CA ASP A 178 6.33 11.71 5.10
C ASP A 178 6.45 12.12 3.62
N GLY A 179 6.16 11.20 2.68
CA GLY A 179 6.29 11.43 1.25
C GLY A 179 7.71 11.27 0.72
N GLY A 180 8.63 10.74 1.53
CA GLY A 180 9.97 10.36 1.08
C GLY A 180 9.93 9.12 0.18
N VAL A 181 10.79 9.10 -0.85
CA VAL A 181 10.99 7.91 -1.68
C VAL A 181 11.61 6.83 -0.81
N ALA A 182 11.10 5.60 -0.91
CA ALA A 182 11.74 4.44 -0.28
C ALA A 182 13.22 4.41 -0.68
N PRO A 183 14.15 4.17 0.26
CA PRO A 183 15.54 3.95 -0.11
C PRO A 183 15.57 2.76 -1.07
N SER A 184 16.00 3.02 -2.30
CA SER A 184 16.19 1.97 -3.30
C SER A 184 17.13 0.94 -2.68
N GLN A 185 16.69 -0.29 -2.52
CA GLN A 185 17.60 -1.37 -2.15
C GLN A 185 18.74 -1.35 -3.17
N PRO A 186 20.02 -1.39 -2.74
CA PRO A 186 21.10 -1.52 -3.67
C PRO A 186 20.86 -2.82 -4.45
N SER A 187 20.57 -2.70 -5.73
CA SER A 187 20.55 -3.84 -6.63
C SER A 187 21.96 -4.44 -6.55
N THR A 188 22.08 -5.63 -5.98
CA THR A 188 23.27 -6.47 -6.11
C THR A 188 23.34 -6.89 -7.57
N GLN A 189 23.79 -5.97 -8.41
CA GLN A 189 24.22 -6.30 -9.75
C GLN A 189 25.50 -7.11 -9.58
N PRO A 190 25.55 -8.37 -10.04
CA PRO A 190 26.81 -9.09 -10.01
C PRO A 190 27.85 -8.28 -10.77
N ALA A 191 29.01 -8.06 -10.15
CA ALA A 191 30.13 -7.37 -10.77
C ALA A 191 30.42 -8.02 -12.12
N PRO A 192 30.64 -7.25 -13.20
CA PRO A 192 31.11 -7.83 -14.45
C PRO A 192 32.43 -8.50 -14.18
N ASP A 193 32.48 -9.78 -14.52
CA ASP A 193 33.66 -10.65 -14.43
C ASP A 193 34.86 -9.95 -15.10
N ALA A 194 35.88 -9.68 -14.32
CA ALA A 194 37.10 -9.05 -14.80
C ALA A 194 37.76 -10.02 -15.80
N GLY A 195 37.63 -9.67 -17.07
CA GLY A 195 38.19 -10.44 -18.17
C GLY A 195 39.66 -10.77 -17.93
N VAL A 196 39.95 -12.04 -17.88
CA VAL A 196 41.28 -12.61 -17.91
C VAL A 196 41.94 -12.23 -19.24
N SER A 197 42.98 -11.38 -19.20
CA SER A 197 43.82 -11.06 -20.30
C SER A 197 44.50 -12.34 -20.82
N ALA A 198 44.22 -12.72 -22.04
CA ALA A 198 44.95 -13.74 -22.76
C ALA A 198 46.30 -13.17 -23.22
N PRO A 199 47.44 -13.89 -23.09
CA PRO A 199 48.70 -13.46 -23.62
C PRO A 199 48.76 -13.60 -25.16
N ALA A 200 49.28 -12.57 -25.80
CA ALA A 200 49.61 -12.57 -27.22
C ALA A 200 50.78 -13.55 -27.49
N GLY A 201 50.71 -14.26 -28.61
CA GLY A 201 51.91 -14.87 -29.11
C GLY A 201 51.66 -16.05 -30.05
N SER A 202 51.76 -15.85 -31.30
CA SER A 202 52.66 -16.39 -32.33
C SER A 202 51.93 -16.70 -33.67
N PRO A 203 52.59 -16.39 -34.78
CA PRO A 203 51.98 -16.44 -36.10
C PRO A 203 52.01 -17.85 -36.71
N PRO A 204 51.24 -18.07 -37.78
CA PRO A 204 51.05 -19.41 -38.36
C PRO A 204 52.19 -19.80 -39.33
N PRO A 205 52.48 -21.08 -39.52
CA PRO A 205 53.19 -21.54 -40.67
C PRO A 205 52.21 -21.86 -41.81
N ALA A 206 52.64 -21.52 -43.00
CA ALA A 206 51.97 -21.70 -44.25
C ALA A 206 52.13 -23.12 -44.84
N MET A 207 51.17 -23.45 -45.70
CA MET A 207 51.30 -24.27 -46.90
C MET A 207 51.25 -25.80 -46.80
N GLY A 208 50.44 -26.29 -47.66
CA GLY A 208 50.47 -27.62 -48.27
C GLY A 208 49.09 -28.21 -48.39
N GLY A 209 48.37 -28.13 -49.41
CA GLY A 209 48.49 -28.68 -50.73
C GLY A 209 48.00 -30.12 -50.74
N GLY A 210 46.81 -30.36 -51.41
CA GLY A 210 46.45 -31.71 -51.70
C GLY A 210 44.93 -31.99 -51.76
N ASN A 211 44.34 -31.71 -52.87
CA ASN A 211 43.19 -32.41 -53.41
C ASN A 211 43.69 -33.74 -54.01
N PRO A 212 42.95 -34.79 -54.36
CA PRO A 212 41.49 -34.93 -54.58
C PRO A 212 40.88 -36.30 -54.18
N LEU A 213 39.55 -36.42 -54.41
CA LEU A 213 38.82 -37.64 -54.85
C LEU A 213 38.43 -38.66 -53.74
N PHE A 214 37.20 -38.76 -53.47
CA PHE A 214 36.06 -39.53 -53.93
C PHE A 214 34.80 -39.14 -53.18
#